data_fa9cc6bb0bf38efedd38fca101de481b
#
_entry.id   fa9cc6bb0bf38efedd38fca101de481b
#
_cell.length_a   1.000
_cell.length_b   1.000
_cell.length_c   1.000
_cell.angle_alpha   90.00
_cell.angle_beta   90.00
_cell.angle_gamma   90.00
#
_symmetry.space_group_name_H-M   'P 1'
#
loop_
_entity.id
_entity.type
_entity.pdbx_description
1 polymer ?
#
loop_
_entity_poly.entity_id
_entity_poly.type
_entity_poly.pdbx_seq_one_letter_code
_entity_poly.pdbx_strand_id
1 'polypeptide(L)'
;FQQVTSDGSATAYGDEPLQIKKKFPAVTVAVDSSRVEGCDFLVYPEKLETSKKGRKCIDKNLAASDLIILDDAFQHRALKPTLSIVLVDYNRPVFNDHLLPLGKLRDLPGRIAAADIVIVSKCPNEVNAWDKCTWAENLGIRNFDASSCSGTRRNGKKQHLFFSTITYDTAEAIVPECN
;
A
#
# COMPACT_ATOMS: atom_id res chain seq x y z
N PHE A 1 -14.99 -7.01 -11.41
CA PHE A 1 -13.60 -7.48 -11.43
C PHE A 1 -13.00 -7.29 -12.82
N GLN A 2 -11.82 -6.72 -12.89
CA GLN A 2 -11.11 -6.49 -14.14
C GLN A 2 -9.63 -6.76 -13.94
N GLN A 3 -9.07 -7.69 -14.72
CA GLN A 3 -7.64 -7.96 -14.74
C GLN A 3 -6.93 -6.90 -15.61
N VAL A 4 -5.82 -6.38 -15.12
CA VAL A 4 -5.01 -5.36 -15.81
C VAL A 4 -4.02 -6.05 -16.74
N THR A 5 -3.99 -5.62 -18.00
CA THR A 5 -3.02 -6.06 -19.00
C THR A 5 -2.03 -4.96 -19.34
N SER A 6 -0.81 -5.31 -19.75
CA SER A 6 0.25 -4.31 -20.02
C SER A 6 -0.02 -3.44 -21.25
N ASP A 7 -0.83 -3.93 -22.20
CA ASP A 7 -1.27 -3.25 -23.42
C ASP A 7 -2.56 -2.44 -23.23
N GLY A 8 -3.16 -2.50 -22.04
CA GLY A 8 -4.36 -1.73 -21.72
C GLY A 8 -4.11 -0.24 -21.55
N SER A 9 -5.18 0.53 -21.41
CA SER A 9 -5.12 1.98 -21.27
C SER A 9 -5.36 2.42 -19.82
N ALA A 10 -4.80 3.58 -19.47
CA ALA A 10 -5.06 4.24 -18.19
C ALA A 10 -6.55 4.59 -17.99
N THR A 11 -7.27 4.89 -19.08
CA THR A 11 -8.72 5.14 -19.06
C THR A 11 -9.50 3.89 -18.61
N ALA A 12 -8.99 2.69 -18.92
CA ALA A 12 -9.68 1.44 -18.59
C ALA A 12 -9.40 0.98 -17.15
N TYR A 13 -8.17 1.14 -16.67
CA TYR A 13 -7.70 0.54 -15.41
C TYR A 13 -7.35 1.56 -14.32
N GLY A 14 -7.10 2.82 -14.69
CA GLY A 14 -6.41 3.81 -13.88
C GLY A 14 -4.89 3.81 -14.12
N ASP A 15 -4.24 4.93 -13.83
CA ASP A 15 -2.80 5.12 -14.07
C ASP A 15 -1.95 4.20 -13.18
N GLU A 16 -2.25 4.16 -11.89
CA GLU A 16 -1.47 3.40 -10.90
C GLU A 16 -1.49 1.88 -11.15
N PRO A 17 -2.66 1.22 -11.34
CA PRO A 17 -2.69 -0.21 -11.66
C PRO A 17 -1.96 -0.57 -12.94
N LEU A 18 -2.07 0.27 -13.97
CA LEU A 18 -1.36 0.07 -15.23
C LEU A 18 0.16 0.21 -15.06
N GLN A 19 0.61 1.19 -14.29
CA GLN A 19 2.03 1.39 -13.99
C GLN A 19 2.61 0.18 -13.22
N ILE A 20 1.87 -0.32 -12.22
CA ILE A 20 2.26 -1.53 -11.47
C ILE A 20 2.39 -2.72 -12.43
N LYS A 21 1.41 -2.93 -13.32
CA LYS A 21 1.42 -4.05 -14.27
C LYS A 21 2.59 -3.96 -15.25
N LYS A 22 2.91 -2.76 -15.76
CA LYS A 22 4.05 -2.55 -16.67
C LYS A 22 5.37 -2.81 -15.96
N LYS A 23 5.51 -2.36 -14.70
CA LYS A 23 6.73 -2.56 -13.91
C LYS A 23 6.92 -4.01 -13.48
N PHE A 24 5.82 -4.73 -13.20
CA PHE A 24 5.84 -6.10 -12.72
C PHE A 24 4.96 -7.00 -13.61
N PRO A 25 5.39 -7.31 -14.84
CA PRO A 25 4.56 -8.02 -15.81
C PRO A 25 4.16 -9.44 -15.38
N ALA A 26 4.95 -10.09 -14.52
CA ALA A 26 4.65 -11.43 -14.00
C ALA A 26 3.58 -11.43 -12.89
N VAL A 27 3.30 -10.26 -12.28
CA VAL A 27 2.32 -10.15 -11.19
C VAL A 27 0.92 -9.99 -11.75
N THR A 28 -0.06 -10.69 -11.19
CA THR A 28 -1.47 -10.45 -11.47
C THR A 28 -1.89 -9.14 -10.81
N VAL A 29 -2.34 -8.19 -11.61
CA VAL A 29 -2.91 -6.93 -11.14
C VAL A 29 -4.38 -6.91 -11.51
N ALA A 30 -5.25 -6.58 -10.56
CA ALA A 30 -6.68 -6.50 -10.78
C ALA A 30 -7.28 -5.25 -10.12
N VAL A 31 -8.35 -4.73 -10.72
CA VAL A 31 -9.16 -3.66 -10.16
C VAL A 31 -10.60 -4.11 -9.97
N ASP A 32 -11.19 -3.73 -8.84
CA ASP A 32 -12.59 -4.02 -8.54
C ASP A 32 -13.19 -2.89 -7.72
N SER A 33 -14.47 -2.61 -7.92
CA SER A 33 -15.23 -1.67 -7.11
C SER A 33 -15.47 -2.18 -5.68
N SER A 34 -15.48 -3.51 -5.51
CA SER A 34 -15.57 -4.19 -4.22
C SER A 34 -14.28 -4.96 -3.93
N ARG A 35 -13.45 -4.45 -3.05
CA ARG A 35 -12.19 -5.12 -2.67
C ARG A 35 -12.41 -6.51 -2.06
N VAL A 36 -13.54 -6.72 -1.36
CA VAL A 36 -13.90 -8.04 -0.80
C VAL A 36 -14.15 -9.03 -1.93
N GLU A 37 -14.96 -8.64 -2.93
CA GLU A 37 -15.27 -9.46 -4.10
C GLU A 37 -14.02 -9.71 -4.94
N GLY A 38 -13.20 -8.68 -5.17
CA GLY A 38 -11.95 -8.81 -5.90
C GLY A 38 -10.97 -9.80 -5.24
N CYS A 39 -10.84 -9.76 -3.92
CA CYS A 39 -10.03 -10.73 -3.18
C CYS A 39 -10.60 -12.14 -3.30
N ASP A 40 -11.93 -12.31 -3.22
CA ASP A 40 -12.58 -13.61 -3.34
C ASP A 40 -12.33 -14.23 -4.73
N PHE A 41 -12.36 -13.42 -5.79
CA PHE A 41 -12.03 -13.88 -7.14
C PHE A 41 -10.55 -14.21 -7.33
N LEU A 42 -9.65 -13.52 -6.66
CA LEU A 42 -8.22 -13.84 -6.73
C LEU A 42 -7.87 -15.12 -5.96
N VAL A 43 -8.59 -15.45 -4.90
CA VAL A 43 -8.43 -16.70 -4.14
C VAL A 43 -9.13 -17.87 -4.84
N TYR A 44 -10.31 -17.60 -5.42
CA TYR A 44 -11.17 -18.63 -6.05
C TYR A 44 -11.54 -18.19 -7.48
N PRO A 45 -10.61 -18.28 -8.44
CA PRO A 45 -10.84 -17.82 -9.82
C PRO A 45 -12.01 -18.48 -10.52
N GLU A 46 -12.34 -19.72 -10.15
CA GLU A 46 -13.49 -20.46 -10.67
C GLU A 46 -14.84 -19.76 -10.44
N LYS A 47 -14.94 -18.92 -9.41
CA LYS A 47 -16.14 -18.12 -9.15
C LYS A 47 -16.39 -17.06 -10.22
N LEU A 48 -15.35 -16.67 -10.95
CA LEU A 48 -15.47 -15.71 -12.06
C LEU A 48 -16.35 -16.29 -13.19
N GLU A 49 -16.35 -17.59 -13.41
CA GLU A 49 -17.15 -18.23 -14.47
C GLU A 49 -18.66 -18.14 -14.19
N THR A 50 -19.03 -18.19 -12.93
CA THR A 50 -20.44 -18.18 -12.48
C THR A 50 -20.96 -16.79 -12.14
N SER A 51 -20.10 -15.79 -11.98
CA SER A 51 -20.49 -14.43 -11.61
C SER A 51 -21.26 -13.74 -12.72
N LYS A 52 -22.41 -13.13 -12.39
CA LYS A 52 -23.23 -12.31 -13.31
C LYS A 52 -22.71 -10.88 -13.48
N LYS A 53 -21.79 -10.42 -12.63
CA LYS A 53 -21.23 -9.08 -12.67
C LYS A 53 -20.11 -8.99 -13.70
N GLY A 54 -20.24 -8.03 -14.61
CA GLY A 54 -19.46 -7.82 -15.82
C GLY A 54 -17.97 -8.12 -15.70
N ARG A 55 -17.55 -9.10 -16.45
CA ARG A 55 -16.17 -9.52 -16.60
C ARG A 55 -15.55 -8.74 -17.76
N LYS A 56 -14.50 -8.01 -17.48
CA LYS A 56 -13.68 -7.43 -18.53
C LYS A 56 -12.27 -8.01 -18.44
N CYS A 57 -11.79 -8.55 -19.56
CA CYS A 57 -10.41 -9.01 -19.70
C CYS A 57 -9.97 -9.99 -18.61
N ILE A 58 -10.52 -11.19 -18.62
CA ILE A 58 -10.12 -12.27 -17.72
C ILE A 58 -9.25 -13.23 -18.52
N ASP A 59 -8.03 -13.46 -18.03
CA ASP A 59 -7.26 -14.61 -18.46
C ASP A 59 -8.00 -15.87 -18.04
N LYS A 60 -8.33 -16.75 -18.99
CA LYS A 60 -9.00 -18.03 -18.71
C LYS A 60 -8.16 -18.94 -17.81
N ASN A 61 -6.87 -18.66 -17.70
CA ASN A 61 -5.90 -19.40 -16.89
C ASN A 61 -5.49 -18.66 -15.63
N LEU A 62 -6.30 -17.72 -15.11
CA LEU A 62 -6.01 -17.04 -13.88
C LEU A 62 -5.83 -18.06 -12.75
N ALA A 63 -4.60 -18.18 -12.24
CA ALA A 63 -4.30 -19.04 -11.10
C ALA A 63 -4.75 -18.39 -9.79
N ALA A 64 -5.13 -19.23 -8.82
CA ALA A 64 -5.40 -18.77 -7.46
C ALA A 64 -4.16 -18.08 -6.86
N SER A 65 -4.39 -16.98 -6.15
CA SER A 65 -3.31 -16.20 -5.54
C SER A 65 -3.06 -16.65 -4.11
N ASP A 66 -1.81 -16.97 -3.80
CA ASP A 66 -1.36 -17.30 -2.42
C ASP A 66 -1.21 -16.05 -1.55
N LEU A 67 -0.91 -14.91 -2.17
CA LEU A 67 -0.72 -13.62 -1.53
C LEU A 67 -1.44 -12.53 -2.31
N ILE A 68 -2.22 -11.71 -1.60
CA ILE A 68 -2.89 -10.55 -2.17
C ILE A 68 -2.38 -9.30 -1.47
N ILE A 69 -1.87 -8.34 -2.26
CA ILE A 69 -1.47 -7.01 -1.79
C ILE A 69 -2.56 -6.03 -2.18
N LEU A 70 -3.10 -5.32 -1.19
CA LEU A 70 -4.10 -4.28 -1.40
C LEU A 70 -3.42 -2.91 -1.33
N ASP A 71 -3.49 -2.16 -2.41
CA ASP A 71 -3.00 -0.80 -2.47
C ASP A 71 -4.08 0.20 -2.04
N ASP A 72 -3.66 1.26 -1.33
CA ASP A 72 -4.50 2.32 -0.76
C ASP A 72 -5.77 1.78 -0.05
N ALA A 73 -5.60 0.76 0.78
CA ALA A 73 -6.72 0.02 1.36
C ALA A 73 -6.92 0.23 2.87
N PHE A 74 -6.08 1.04 3.53
CA PHE A 74 -6.10 1.17 4.99
C PHE A 74 -7.44 1.69 5.54
N GLN A 75 -8.20 2.47 4.76
CA GLN A 75 -9.51 2.96 5.11
C GLN A 75 -10.64 1.91 4.94
N HIS A 76 -10.37 0.81 4.23
CA HIS A 76 -11.36 -0.23 3.99
C HIS A 76 -11.56 -1.13 5.20
N ARG A 77 -12.68 -0.93 5.91
CA ARG A 77 -13.02 -1.68 7.15
C ARG A 77 -13.65 -3.05 6.89
N ALA A 78 -14.13 -3.29 5.67
CA ALA A 78 -14.78 -4.56 5.30
C ALA A 78 -13.79 -5.72 5.15
N LEU A 79 -12.50 -5.41 4.97
CA LEU A 79 -11.43 -6.40 4.92
C LEU A 79 -10.56 -6.28 6.15
N LYS A 80 -10.22 -7.42 6.75
CA LYS A 80 -9.24 -7.50 7.82
C LYS A 80 -7.97 -8.15 7.26
N PRO A 81 -6.93 -7.36 6.95
CA PRO A 81 -5.69 -7.91 6.43
C PRO A 81 -4.95 -8.72 7.49
N THR A 82 -4.17 -9.71 7.06
CA THR A 82 -3.25 -10.45 7.93
C THR A 82 -2.11 -9.55 8.40
N LEU A 83 -1.65 -8.65 7.53
CA LEU A 83 -0.60 -7.67 7.83
C LEU A 83 -1.02 -6.32 7.25
N SER A 84 -0.93 -5.26 8.06
CA SER A 84 -1.20 -3.90 7.63
C SER A 84 0.05 -3.03 7.71
N ILE A 85 0.39 -2.38 6.60
CA ILE A 85 1.52 -1.47 6.46
C ILE A 85 1.00 -0.07 6.16
N VAL A 86 1.47 0.93 6.91
CA VAL A 86 1.13 2.34 6.67
C VAL A 86 2.39 3.11 6.34
N LEU A 87 2.33 3.89 5.26
CA LEU A 87 3.38 4.81 4.86
C LEU A 87 3.10 6.20 5.42
N VAL A 88 4.11 6.83 6.00
CA VAL A 88 4.09 8.20 6.51
C VAL A 88 5.21 8.98 5.84
N ASP A 89 4.91 10.17 5.31
CA ASP A 89 5.93 11.03 4.71
C ASP A 89 6.74 11.72 5.81
N TYR A 90 8.08 11.59 5.76
CA TYR A 90 9.00 12.22 6.72
C TYR A 90 8.85 13.74 6.76
N ASN A 91 8.64 14.36 5.59
CA ASN A 91 8.49 15.81 5.47
C ASN A 91 7.09 16.31 5.84
N ARG A 92 6.14 15.38 6.08
CA ARG A 92 4.76 15.68 6.45
C ARG A 92 4.25 14.72 7.52
N PRO A 93 4.80 14.84 8.75
CA PRO A 93 4.42 13.97 9.84
C PRO A 93 2.92 14.06 10.15
N VAL A 94 2.27 12.92 10.30
CA VAL A 94 0.81 12.85 10.57
C VAL A 94 0.40 13.48 11.90
N PHE A 95 1.33 13.58 12.85
CA PHE A 95 1.11 14.23 14.15
C PHE A 95 1.19 15.76 14.09
N ASN A 96 1.64 16.32 12.95
CA ASN A 96 1.70 17.76 12.69
C ASN A 96 0.69 18.21 11.62
N ASP A 97 -0.19 17.31 11.16
CA ASP A 97 -1.17 17.60 10.10
C ASP A 97 -2.60 17.42 10.64
N HIS A 98 -3.57 17.97 9.93
CA HIS A 98 -4.98 17.99 10.30
C HIS A 98 -5.81 17.25 9.23
N LEU A 99 -7.02 16.86 9.64
CA LEU A 99 -7.99 16.30 8.70
C LEU A 99 -8.43 17.33 7.66
N LEU A 100 -8.80 16.86 6.48
CA LEU A 100 -9.47 17.68 5.48
C LEU A 100 -10.72 18.37 6.10
N PRO A 101 -11.00 19.65 5.76
CA PRO A 101 -10.30 20.49 4.78
C PRO A 101 -9.14 21.33 5.40
N LEU A 102 -8.92 21.30 6.72
CA LEU A 102 -7.90 22.11 7.41
C LEU A 102 -6.48 21.62 7.17
N GLY A 103 -6.31 20.35 6.86
CA GLY A 103 -5.05 19.70 6.51
C GLY A 103 -5.25 18.76 5.34
N LYS A 104 -4.37 17.74 5.23
CA LYS A 104 -4.38 16.78 4.11
C LYS A 104 -4.62 15.34 4.56
N LEU A 105 -4.87 15.11 5.86
CA LEU A 105 -5.16 13.78 6.35
C LEU A 105 -6.55 13.33 5.91
N ARG A 106 -6.61 12.13 5.35
CA ARG A 106 -7.87 11.46 4.94
C ARG A 106 -8.50 10.65 6.07
N ASP A 107 -7.76 10.42 7.15
CA ASP A 107 -8.22 9.64 8.32
C ASP A 107 -7.55 10.15 9.61
N LEU A 108 -8.10 9.77 10.75
CA LEU A 108 -7.59 10.19 12.07
C LEU A 108 -6.15 9.71 12.29
N PRO A 109 -5.23 10.57 12.77
CA PRO A 109 -3.83 10.18 13.05
C PRO A 109 -3.72 8.96 13.96
N GLY A 110 -4.61 8.85 14.94
CA GLY A 110 -4.64 7.73 15.89
C GLY A 110 -4.89 6.35 15.26
N ARG A 111 -5.43 6.29 14.04
CA ARG A 111 -5.65 5.02 13.34
C ARG A 111 -4.36 4.31 12.95
N ILE A 112 -3.24 5.03 12.85
CA ILE A 112 -1.91 4.40 12.67
C ILE A 112 -1.63 3.34 13.75
N ALA A 113 -2.21 3.47 14.93
CA ALA A 113 -2.09 2.47 15.99
C ALA A 113 -2.66 1.09 15.60
N ALA A 114 -3.53 1.00 14.60
CA ALA A 114 -4.06 -0.27 14.12
C ALA A 114 -3.09 -1.00 13.16
N ALA A 115 -2.15 -0.29 12.53
CA ALA A 115 -1.16 -0.90 11.65
C ALA A 115 -0.21 -1.83 12.40
N ASP A 116 0.31 -2.84 11.72
CA ASP A 116 1.36 -3.73 12.23
C ASP A 116 2.73 -3.12 11.99
N ILE A 117 2.90 -2.47 10.85
CA ILE A 117 4.12 -1.82 10.41
C ILE A 117 3.82 -0.37 10.02
N VAL A 118 4.67 0.53 10.48
CA VAL A 118 4.71 1.91 9.97
C VAL A 118 6.07 2.11 9.28
N ILE A 119 6.05 2.67 8.08
CA ILE A 119 7.26 3.03 7.35
C ILE A 119 7.26 4.54 7.16
N VAL A 120 8.22 5.21 7.75
CA VAL A 120 8.48 6.63 7.47
C VAL A 120 9.31 6.69 6.19
N SER A 121 8.70 7.21 5.14
CA SER A 121 9.29 7.30 3.80
C SER A 121 9.87 8.67 3.51
N LYS A 122 10.69 8.78 2.47
CA LYS A 122 11.36 10.02 2.07
C LYS A 122 12.28 10.60 3.15
N CYS A 123 12.85 9.73 3.96
CA CYS A 123 13.82 10.14 4.97
C CYS A 123 15.11 10.65 4.30
N PRO A 124 15.90 11.49 4.99
CA PRO A 124 17.28 11.71 4.63
C PRO A 124 18.06 10.39 4.64
N ASN A 125 19.22 10.35 3.98
CA ASN A 125 20.02 9.13 3.86
C ASN A 125 20.41 8.52 5.22
N GLU A 126 20.55 9.37 6.22
CA GLU A 126 20.84 8.93 7.60
C GLU A 126 19.78 9.49 8.55
N VAL A 127 19.18 8.61 9.33
CA VAL A 127 18.29 8.95 10.44
C VAL A 127 18.93 8.39 11.70
N ASN A 128 19.38 9.25 12.58
CA ASN A 128 20.05 8.83 13.82
C ASN A 128 19.08 8.19 14.82
N ALA A 129 19.61 7.52 15.85
CA ALA A 129 18.81 6.80 16.84
C ALA A 129 17.86 7.73 17.62
N TRP A 130 18.29 8.95 17.91
CA TRP A 130 17.49 9.93 18.64
C TRP A 130 16.25 10.36 17.85
N ASP A 131 16.43 10.67 16.55
CA ASP A 131 15.32 11.00 15.66
C ASP A 131 14.34 9.83 15.53
N LYS A 132 14.83 8.60 15.41
CA LYS A 132 13.98 7.39 15.38
C LYS A 132 13.14 7.26 16.64
N CYS A 133 13.73 7.47 17.81
CA CYS A 133 13.00 7.45 19.08
C CYS A 133 11.96 8.57 19.15
N THR A 134 12.32 9.77 18.74
CA THR A 134 11.40 10.94 18.70
C THR A 134 10.20 10.64 17.78
N TRP A 135 10.42 10.04 16.61
CA TRP A 135 9.34 9.62 15.72
C TRP A 135 8.44 8.58 16.38
N ALA A 136 9.03 7.58 17.05
CA ALA A 136 8.27 6.55 17.75
C ALA A 136 7.36 7.16 18.85
N GLU A 137 7.91 8.06 19.67
CA GLU A 137 7.16 8.76 20.71
C GLU A 137 5.99 9.57 20.15
N ASN A 138 6.22 10.37 19.12
CA ASN A 138 5.18 11.17 18.46
C ASN A 138 4.09 10.32 17.81
N LEU A 139 4.45 9.15 17.31
CA LEU A 139 3.49 8.16 16.81
C LEU A 139 2.78 7.38 17.94
N GLY A 140 3.19 7.55 19.20
CA GLY A 140 2.65 6.86 20.37
C GLY A 140 3.13 5.41 20.52
N ILE A 141 4.31 5.09 19.99
CA ILE A 141 5.00 3.81 20.18
C ILE A 141 5.89 3.92 21.40
N ARG A 142 5.66 3.10 22.42
CA ARG A 142 6.38 3.09 23.68
C ARG A 142 7.49 2.04 23.66
N ASN A 143 8.54 2.24 24.48
CA ASN A 143 9.65 1.32 24.61
C ASN A 143 10.23 0.94 23.25
N PHE A 144 10.37 1.94 22.37
CA PHE A 144 10.91 1.72 21.03
C PHE A 144 12.40 1.39 21.13
N ASP A 145 12.75 0.25 20.56
CA ASP A 145 14.13 -0.18 20.37
C ASP A 145 14.52 0.02 18.90
N ALA A 146 15.47 0.91 18.66
CA ALA A 146 15.94 1.25 17.32
C ALA A 146 16.70 0.09 16.65
N SER A 147 17.23 -0.88 17.42
CA SER A 147 17.95 -2.04 16.88
C SER A 147 16.99 -3.07 16.29
N SER A 148 15.89 -3.34 16.96
CA SER A 148 14.83 -4.24 16.48
C SER A 148 13.74 -3.52 15.67
N CYS A 149 13.83 -2.19 15.54
CA CYS A 149 12.83 -1.34 14.88
C CYS A 149 11.41 -1.63 15.39
N SER A 150 11.23 -1.82 16.68
CA SER A 150 9.93 -2.19 17.25
C SER A 150 9.68 -1.60 18.63
N GLY A 151 8.42 -1.43 18.97
CA GLY A 151 7.95 -1.00 20.27
C GLY A 151 6.52 -1.44 20.53
N THR A 152 5.92 -0.94 21.58
CA THR A 152 4.58 -1.34 22.01
C THR A 152 3.61 -0.17 22.02
N ARG A 153 2.38 -0.39 21.59
CA ARG A 153 1.28 0.53 21.72
C ARG A 153 0.66 0.49 23.12
N ARG A 154 -0.12 1.51 23.47
CA ARG A 154 -0.83 1.58 24.76
C ARG A 154 -1.69 0.34 25.07
N ASN A 155 -2.21 -0.32 24.04
CA ASN A 155 -3.01 -1.55 24.17
C ASN A 155 -2.15 -2.82 24.21
N GLY A 156 -0.84 -2.72 24.32
CA GLY A 156 0.10 -3.85 24.35
C GLY A 156 0.46 -4.44 22.98
N LYS A 157 -0.16 -3.95 21.88
CA LYS A 157 0.16 -4.45 20.53
C LYS A 157 1.59 -4.06 20.17
N LYS A 158 2.39 -5.04 19.69
CA LYS A 158 3.69 -4.78 19.08
C LYS A 158 3.50 -4.08 17.74
N GLN A 159 4.30 -3.06 17.46
CA GLN A 159 4.32 -2.36 16.19
C GLN A 159 5.76 -2.14 15.74
N HIS A 160 6.01 -2.34 14.46
CA HIS A 160 7.30 -2.06 13.85
C HIS A 160 7.30 -0.67 13.22
N LEU A 161 8.45 0.02 13.32
CA LEU A 161 8.68 1.33 12.73
C LEU A 161 9.98 1.31 11.94
N PHE A 162 9.87 1.46 10.63
CA PHE A 162 11.00 1.50 9.72
C PHE A 162 11.14 2.88 9.11
N PHE A 163 12.35 3.17 8.61
CA PHE A 163 12.69 4.42 7.92
C PHE A 163 13.28 4.08 6.57
N SER A 164 12.79 4.73 5.52
CA SER A 164 13.24 4.50 4.15
C SER A 164 13.53 5.81 3.45
N THR A 165 14.59 5.84 2.67
CA THR A 165 14.93 6.93 1.76
C THR A 165 14.49 6.57 0.34
N ILE A 166 14.39 7.58 -0.53
CA ILE A 166 14.12 7.37 -1.95
C ILE A 166 15.47 7.46 -2.68
N THR A 167 15.77 6.40 -3.43
CA THR A 167 16.84 6.41 -4.42
C THR A 167 16.22 6.43 -5.81
N TYR A 168 16.72 7.30 -6.67
CA TYR A 168 16.29 7.36 -8.06
C TYR A 168 17.23 6.51 -8.90
N ASP A 169 16.66 5.69 -9.75
CA ASP A 169 17.38 4.95 -10.78
C ASP A 169 17.63 5.84 -12.00
N THR A 170 18.34 5.31 -12.99
CA THR A 170 18.59 6.00 -14.25
C THR A 170 17.26 6.35 -14.93
N ALA A 171 17.15 7.57 -15.43
CA ALA A 171 15.94 7.99 -16.14
C ALA A 171 15.81 7.19 -17.45
N GLU A 172 14.65 6.56 -17.63
CA GLU A 172 14.30 5.85 -18.86
C GLU A 172 13.39 6.73 -19.73
N ALA A 173 13.60 6.73 -21.03
CA ALA A 173 12.73 7.44 -21.96
C ALA A 173 11.33 6.82 -21.97
N ILE A 174 10.31 7.65 -21.77
CA ILE A 174 8.90 7.21 -21.81
C ILE A 174 8.43 6.98 -23.26
N VAL A 175 9.06 7.67 -24.21
CA VAL A 175 8.74 7.54 -25.64
C VAL A 175 9.85 6.72 -26.30
N PRO A 176 9.51 5.64 -27.05
CA PRO A 176 10.49 4.96 -27.87
C PRO A 176 11.12 5.96 -28.84
N GLU A 177 12.43 5.94 -28.98
CA GLU A 177 13.11 6.75 -29.98
C GLU A 177 12.48 6.44 -31.35
N CYS A 178 11.90 7.46 -31.99
CA CYS A 178 11.54 7.37 -33.40
C CYS A 178 12.84 7.30 -34.20
N ASN A 179 13.20 6.10 -34.67
CA ASN A 179 14.24 5.89 -35.67
C ASN A 179 13.80 6.45 -37.03
#